data_4a9241321ab4785bdeefbc9f25ccbeeb
#
_entry.id   4a9241321ab4785bdeefbc9f25ccbeeb
#
_cell.length_a   1.000
_cell.length_b   1.000
_cell.length_c   1.000
_cell.angle_alpha   90.00
_cell.angle_beta   90.00
_cell.angle_gamma   90.00
#
_symmetry.space_group_name_H-M   'P 1'
#
loop_
_entity.id
_entity.type
_entity.pdbx_description
1 polymer ?
#
loop_
_entity_poly.entity_id
_entity_poly.type
_entity_poly.pdbx_seq_one_letter_code
_entity_poly.pdbx_strand_id
1 'polypeptide(L)'
;EVGADGINLAGMCCTGNEVTMRHGVKTAGDFHQQELAIVTGAVEAMIVDVQCIFPALAKVAKCYHTKFITTSPKAKIAESTYMEFSEETAYEDAKQIVREAILNFKNRDKSKVLIPELKSSATVGYSLDAILGQLDRVVNSQIDSTGTLKPLADCLKSGVLRGAVGVVGCNNAKGVSNKAHITIMKELIKNDILVVTTGCGASAAAKFGLMTKEARKLAGKGLATVCELVDIPPVLHLGSCVDCSRILEIVSETAKTLDMDICDLPVAGVAPEWMSEKAVAIGTYVVASGIDTYLGIMPPV
;
A
#
# COMPACT_ATOMS: atom_id res chain seq x y z
N GLU A 1 1.15 22.30 26.95
CA GLU A 1 1.52 21.67 28.24
C GLU A 1 2.84 20.92 28.20
N VAL A 2 3.20 20.34 27.07
CA VAL A 2 4.41 19.50 26.88
C VAL A 2 5.52 20.20 26.08
N GLY A 3 5.27 21.41 25.57
CA GLY A 3 6.24 22.16 24.76
C GLY A 3 6.41 21.65 23.34
N ALA A 4 5.42 20.96 22.81
CA ALA A 4 5.36 20.52 21.40
C ALA A 4 4.54 21.52 20.58
N ASP A 5 4.93 21.76 19.32
CA ASP A 5 4.23 22.66 18.40
C ASP A 5 3.03 21.98 17.73
N GLY A 6 2.90 20.66 17.84
CA GLY A 6 1.82 19.88 17.26
C GLY A 6 2.06 18.38 17.29
N ILE A 7 1.21 17.63 16.60
CA ILE A 7 1.27 16.18 16.49
C ILE A 7 1.49 15.82 15.02
N ASN A 8 2.49 14.97 14.76
CA ASN A 8 2.67 14.33 13.48
C ASN A 8 2.16 12.89 13.54
N LEU A 9 1.23 12.56 12.67
CA LEU A 9 0.74 11.21 12.49
C LEU A 9 1.36 10.62 11.22
N ALA A 10 1.85 9.40 11.33
CA ALA A 10 2.36 8.65 10.17
C ALA A 10 1.85 7.21 10.22
N GLY A 11 1.46 6.69 9.09
CA GLY A 11 1.05 5.31 8.95
C GLY A 11 2.24 4.39 8.65
N MET A 12 2.11 3.13 9.04
CA MET A 12 3.13 2.11 8.81
C MET A 12 2.50 0.87 8.19
N CYS A 13 3.17 0.26 7.20
CA CYS A 13 2.76 -0.99 6.59
C CYS A 13 1.34 -0.92 5.99
N CYS A 14 0.45 -1.88 6.29
CA CYS A 14 -0.92 -1.92 5.77
C CYS A 14 -1.74 -0.73 6.25
N THR A 15 -1.74 -0.43 7.54
CA THR A 15 -2.42 0.73 8.10
C THR A 15 -1.89 2.03 7.48
N GLY A 16 -0.57 2.11 7.23
CA GLY A 16 0.03 3.23 6.52
C GLY A 16 -0.57 3.45 5.15
N ASN A 17 -0.69 2.40 4.35
CA ASN A 17 -1.28 2.47 3.02
C ASN A 17 -2.76 2.86 3.07
N GLU A 18 -3.51 2.32 4.04
CA GLU A 18 -4.94 2.60 4.22
C GLU A 18 -5.18 4.08 4.55
N VAL A 19 -4.51 4.61 5.58
CA VAL A 19 -4.71 6.00 6.02
C VAL A 19 -4.13 7.01 5.02
N THR A 20 -3.07 6.63 4.28
CA THR A 20 -2.53 7.45 3.19
C THR A 20 -3.56 7.61 2.09
N MET A 21 -4.17 6.51 1.65
CA MET A 21 -5.15 6.52 0.58
C MET A 21 -6.43 7.27 0.95
N ARG A 22 -6.93 7.08 2.18
CA ARG A 22 -8.22 7.64 2.63
C ARG A 22 -8.11 9.07 3.16
N HIS A 23 -7.01 9.39 3.82
CA HIS A 23 -6.88 10.62 4.60
C HIS A 23 -5.63 11.43 4.28
N GLY A 24 -4.78 10.97 3.35
CA GLY A 24 -3.55 11.67 2.99
C GLY A 24 -2.49 11.66 4.11
N VAL A 25 -2.62 10.80 5.11
CA VAL A 25 -1.63 10.66 6.19
C VAL A 25 -0.34 10.09 5.62
N LYS A 26 0.78 10.69 6.00
CA LYS A 26 2.11 10.28 5.51
C LYS A 26 2.44 8.85 5.91
N THR A 27 3.11 8.11 5.03
CA THR A 27 3.62 6.77 5.32
C THR A 27 5.05 6.86 5.86
N ALA A 28 5.30 6.23 7.00
CA ALA A 28 6.63 6.14 7.60
C ALA A 28 7.46 4.97 7.04
N GLY A 29 6.84 3.99 6.42
CA GLY A 29 7.53 2.87 5.81
C GLY A 29 6.69 1.62 5.64
N ASP A 30 7.34 0.56 5.17
CA ASP A 30 6.77 -0.78 5.02
C ASP A 30 7.13 -1.71 6.20
N PHE A 31 6.85 -2.98 6.02
CA PHE A 31 7.06 -4.01 7.04
C PHE A 31 8.49 -4.04 7.60
N HIS A 32 9.51 -3.98 6.75
CA HIS A 32 10.92 -4.00 7.18
C HIS A 32 11.43 -2.69 7.80
N GLN A 33 10.64 -1.61 7.72
CA GLN A 33 11.07 -0.30 8.21
C GLN A 33 10.48 0.07 9.57
N GLN A 34 9.73 -0.85 10.18
CA GLN A 34 9.11 -0.60 11.50
C GLN A 34 10.17 -0.27 12.56
N GLU A 35 11.27 -1.01 12.59
CA GLU A 35 12.38 -0.75 13.50
C GLU A 35 13.02 0.62 13.24
N LEU A 36 13.23 0.96 11.96
CA LEU A 36 13.85 2.22 11.58
C LEU A 36 13.04 3.44 12.06
N ALA A 37 11.70 3.35 12.08
CA ALA A 37 10.86 4.41 12.61
C ALA A 37 11.18 4.69 14.09
N ILE A 38 11.30 3.65 14.92
CA ILE A 38 11.66 3.77 16.34
C ILE A 38 13.08 4.32 16.49
N VAL A 39 14.02 3.80 15.70
CA VAL A 39 15.45 4.16 15.75
C VAL A 39 15.70 5.62 15.36
N THR A 40 14.75 6.28 14.66
CA THR A 40 14.85 7.75 14.47
C THR A 40 14.88 8.53 15.78
N GLY A 41 14.49 7.94 16.90
CA GLY A 41 14.40 8.62 18.20
C GLY A 41 13.32 9.71 18.25
N ALA A 42 12.45 9.80 17.26
CA ALA A 42 11.44 10.85 17.12
C ALA A 42 10.01 10.37 17.29
N VAL A 43 9.79 9.09 17.65
CA VAL A 43 8.47 8.46 17.78
C VAL A 43 8.07 8.37 19.26
N GLU A 44 7.02 9.08 19.66
CA GLU A 44 6.49 9.04 21.01
C GLU A 44 5.72 7.78 21.32
N ALA A 45 4.91 7.33 20.36
CA ALA A 45 4.16 6.08 20.46
C ALA A 45 4.09 5.36 19.13
N MET A 46 4.25 4.05 19.16
CA MET A 46 3.96 3.14 18.07
C MET A 46 2.76 2.29 18.48
N ILE A 47 1.65 2.51 17.79
CA ILE A 47 0.38 1.84 18.06
C ILE A 47 0.22 0.70 17.07
N VAL A 48 -0.04 -0.50 17.58
CA VAL A 48 -0.18 -1.72 16.78
C VAL A 48 -1.40 -2.52 17.24
N ASP A 49 -2.04 -3.23 16.31
CA ASP A 49 -3.23 -4.00 16.63
C ASP A 49 -3.06 -5.51 16.41
N VAL A 50 -3.14 -6.03 15.18
CA VAL A 50 -3.22 -7.48 14.93
C VAL A 50 -2.11 -8.01 14.06
N GLN A 51 -1.77 -7.38 12.93
CA GLN A 51 -0.96 -7.97 11.88
C GLN A 51 0.31 -7.20 11.56
N CYS A 52 1.27 -7.92 10.97
CA CYS A 52 2.53 -7.34 10.48
C CYS A 52 3.33 -6.63 11.58
N ILE A 53 3.37 -7.22 12.76
CA ILE A 53 4.05 -6.66 13.93
C ILE A 53 5.23 -7.57 14.28
N PHE A 54 6.42 -6.97 14.44
CA PHE A 54 7.54 -7.68 15.04
C PHE A 54 7.48 -7.56 16.57
N PRO A 55 7.26 -8.64 17.31
CA PRO A 55 7.23 -8.58 18.78
C PRO A 55 8.52 -8.01 19.40
N ALA A 56 9.66 -8.20 18.74
CA ALA A 56 10.95 -7.66 19.17
C ALA A 56 10.98 -6.11 19.23
N LEU A 57 10.07 -5.42 18.52
CA LEU A 57 9.99 -3.95 18.54
C LEU A 57 9.69 -3.40 19.94
N ALA A 58 8.99 -4.16 20.78
CA ALA A 58 8.76 -3.75 22.17
C ALA A 58 10.08 -3.60 22.94
N LYS A 59 11.09 -4.44 22.63
CA LYS A 59 12.44 -4.32 23.22
C LYS A 59 13.24 -3.17 22.62
N VAL A 60 13.14 -2.97 21.31
CA VAL A 60 13.81 -1.85 20.62
C VAL A 60 13.26 -0.52 21.14
N ALA A 61 11.94 -0.43 21.31
CA ALA A 61 11.28 0.76 21.84
C ALA A 61 11.81 1.20 23.22
N LYS A 62 12.23 0.24 24.08
CA LYS A 62 12.82 0.53 25.39
C LYS A 62 14.21 1.17 25.32
N CYS A 63 14.93 1.03 24.20
CA CYS A 63 16.21 1.71 24.00
C CYS A 63 16.04 3.22 23.70
N TYR A 64 14.81 3.61 23.46
CA TYR A 64 14.37 4.98 23.17
C TYR A 64 13.27 5.37 24.16
N HIS A 65 12.59 6.50 23.92
CA HIS A 65 11.44 6.91 24.72
C HIS A 65 10.11 6.36 24.17
N THR A 66 10.12 5.67 23.02
CA THR A 66 8.90 5.24 22.32
C THR A 66 8.05 4.30 23.18
N LYS A 67 6.80 4.67 23.41
CA LYS A 67 5.79 3.74 23.97
C LYS A 67 5.30 2.80 22.89
N PHE A 68 5.50 1.51 23.08
CA PHE A 68 4.95 0.49 22.19
C PHE A 68 3.61 0.03 22.75
N ILE A 69 2.52 0.38 22.05
CA ILE A 69 1.14 0.21 22.51
C ILE A 69 0.44 -0.84 21.65
N THR A 70 -0.07 -1.90 22.29
CA THR A 70 -0.91 -2.90 21.63
C THR A 70 -2.37 -2.66 22.00
N THR A 71 -3.27 -2.76 21.02
CA THR A 71 -4.68 -2.37 21.19
C THR A 71 -5.64 -3.56 21.09
N SER A 72 -5.22 -4.67 20.50
CA SER A 72 -6.06 -5.85 20.34
C SER A 72 -5.81 -6.90 21.42
N PRO A 73 -6.86 -7.49 22.02
CA PRO A 73 -6.72 -8.59 22.98
C PRO A 73 -6.09 -9.85 22.33
N LYS A 74 -6.19 -9.97 21.00
CA LYS A 74 -5.65 -11.10 20.22
C LYS A 74 -4.15 -10.99 19.95
N ALA A 75 -3.57 -9.81 20.11
CA ALA A 75 -2.16 -9.53 19.75
C ALA A 75 -1.42 -8.80 20.87
N LYS A 76 -1.61 -9.24 22.12
CA LYS A 76 -0.85 -8.73 23.25
C LYS A 76 0.61 -9.17 23.14
N ILE A 77 1.51 -8.21 23.15
CA ILE A 77 2.95 -8.44 23.05
C ILE A 77 3.58 -8.21 24.42
N ALA A 78 4.43 -9.15 24.84
CA ALA A 78 5.19 -8.99 26.07
C ALA A 78 6.02 -7.69 26.04
N GLU A 79 6.09 -7.02 27.19
CA GLU A 79 6.83 -5.77 27.37
C GLU A 79 6.22 -4.55 26.65
N SER A 80 5.04 -4.68 26.04
CA SER A 80 4.26 -3.55 25.51
C SER A 80 3.30 -2.99 26.56
N THR A 81 2.78 -1.80 26.31
CA THR A 81 1.63 -1.25 27.04
C THR A 81 0.36 -1.72 26.32
N TYR A 82 -0.52 -2.41 27.04
CA TYR A 82 -1.82 -2.79 26.48
C TYR A 82 -2.85 -1.70 26.80
N MET A 83 -3.49 -1.19 25.76
CA MET A 83 -4.61 -0.24 25.83
C MET A 83 -5.69 -0.74 24.89
N GLU A 84 -6.73 -1.35 25.44
CA GLU A 84 -7.82 -1.93 24.64
C GLU A 84 -8.49 -0.84 23.79
N PHE A 85 -8.78 -1.20 22.55
CA PHE A 85 -9.53 -0.38 21.63
C PHE A 85 -10.81 -1.13 21.23
N SER A 86 -11.95 -0.51 21.47
CA SER A 86 -13.27 -1.03 21.11
C SER A 86 -13.96 -0.10 20.13
N GLU A 87 -14.71 -0.66 19.17
CA GLU A 87 -15.52 0.14 18.26
C GLU A 87 -16.58 0.98 19.00
N GLU A 88 -17.10 0.45 20.12
CA GLU A 88 -18.13 1.11 20.94
C GLU A 88 -17.59 2.38 21.64
N THR A 89 -16.32 2.36 22.04
CA THR A 89 -15.66 3.46 22.78
C THR A 89 -14.53 4.11 21.98
N ALA A 90 -14.48 3.85 20.66
CA ALA A 90 -13.38 4.19 19.76
C ALA A 90 -12.82 5.62 19.91
N TYR A 91 -13.71 6.59 20.08
CA TYR A 91 -13.29 8.00 20.20
C TYR A 91 -12.57 8.28 21.51
N GLU A 92 -13.05 7.75 22.62
CA GLU A 92 -12.43 7.96 23.93
C GLU A 92 -11.14 7.14 24.07
N ASP A 93 -11.11 5.93 23.53
CA ASP A 93 -9.91 5.09 23.50
C ASP A 93 -8.81 5.74 22.66
N ALA A 94 -9.16 6.26 21.48
CA ALA A 94 -8.23 6.99 20.64
C ALA A 94 -7.67 8.23 21.35
N LYS A 95 -8.50 9.00 22.06
CA LYS A 95 -8.05 10.14 22.86
C LYS A 95 -7.05 9.75 23.94
N GLN A 96 -7.30 8.65 24.66
CA GLN A 96 -6.40 8.16 25.68
C GLN A 96 -5.05 7.75 25.09
N ILE A 97 -5.05 7.01 23.95
CA ILE A 97 -3.85 6.59 23.25
C ILE A 97 -3.04 7.81 22.77
N VAL A 98 -3.70 8.78 22.15
CA VAL A 98 -3.06 10.01 21.68
C VAL A 98 -2.51 10.83 22.86
N ARG A 99 -3.23 10.90 23.99
CA ARG A 99 -2.76 11.55 25.20
C ARG A 99 -1.47 10.93 25.74
N GLU A 100 -1.38 9.60 25.73
CA GLU A 100 -0.16 8.89 26.14
C GLU A 100 1.03 9.24 25.24
N ALA A 101 0.82 9.37 23.92
CA ALA A 101 1.85 9.83 23.01
C ALA A 101 2.29 11.27 23.30
N ILE A 102 1.33 12.19 23.49
CA ILE A 102 1.61 13.60 23.81
C ILE A 102 2.43 13.72 25.11
N LEU A 103 2.00 13.04 26.17
CA LEU A 103 2.68 13.08 27.45
C LEU A 103 4.11 12.52 27.37
N ASN A 104 4.32 11.55 26.48
CA ASN A 104 5.63 10.93 26.29
C ASN A 104 6.64 11.82 25.56
N PHE A 105 6.21 12.91 24.93
CA PHE A 105 7.09 13.89 24.29
C PHE A 105 8.15 14.45 25.24
N LYS A 106 7.81 14.60 26.52
CA LYS A 106 8.76 15.08 27.55
C LYS A 106 9.96 14.15 27.76
N ASN A 107 9.81 12.89 27.40
CA ASN A 107 10.85 11.86 27.56
C ASN A 107 11.75 11.74 26.33
N ARG A 108 11.52 12.54 25.28
CA ARG A 108 12.33 12.52 24.06
C ARG A 108 13.75 12.97 24.36
N ASP A 109 14.70 12.11 24.11
CA ASP A 109 16.12 12.44 24.13
C ASP A 109 16.52 13.07 22.79
N LYS A 110 16.65 14.37 22.76
CA LYS A 110 16.98 15.13 21.54
C LYS A 110 18.33 14.73 20.94
N SER A 111 19.25 14.20 21.75
CA SER A 111 20.57 13.76 21.26
C SER A 111 20.50 12.48 20.44
N LYS A 112 19.42 11.72 20.60
CA LYS A 112 19.15 10.47 19.85
C LYS A 112 18.27 10.67 18.61
N VAL A 113 17.79 11.90 18.37
CA VAL A 113 16.91 12.16 17.24
C VAL A 113 17.70 12.28 15.95
N LEU A 114 17.44 11.35 15.02
CA LEU A 114 18.02 11.33 13.68
C LEU A 114 16.90 11.11 12.65
N ILE A 115 16.42 12.20 12.05
CA ILE A 115 15.39 12.17 11.02
C ILE A 115 16.06 12.41 9.66
N PRO A 116 15.93 11.48 8.68
CA PRO A 116 16.44 11.72 7.34
C PRO A 116 15.73 12.91 6.68
N GLU A 117 16.47 13.73 5.95
CA GLU A 117 15.90 14.87 5.22
C GLU A 117 15.21 14.44 3.92
N LEU A 118 15.41 13.20 3.49
CA LEU A 118 14.89 12.69 2.23
C LEU A 118 13.37 12.57 2.27
N LYS A 119 12.70 13.16 1.29
CA LYS A 119 11.26 13.07 1.10
C LYS A 119 10.96 12.71 -0.35
N SER A 120 9.92 11.90 -0.56
CA SER A 120 9.41 11.58 -1.89
C SER A 120 7.90 11.74 -1.93
N SER A 121 7.36 11.95 -3.13
CA SER A 121 5.92 12.02 -3.38
C SER A 121 5.49 10.81 -4.20
N ALA A 122 4.25 10.39 -4.04
CA ALA A 122 3.64 9.35 -4.83
C ALA A 122 2.17 9.67 -5.07
N THR A 123 1.63 9.26 -6.20
CA THR A 123 0.20 9.38 -6.48
C THR A 123 -0.51 8.14 -5.96
N VAL A 124 -1.54 8.33 -5.14
CA VAL A 124 -2.23 7.25 -4.42
C VAL A 124 -3.75 7.39 -4.54
N GLY A 125 -4.49 6.31 -4.22
CA GLY A 125 -5.94 6.38 -4.09
C GLY A 125 -6.71 6.04 -5.36
N TYR A 126 -6.28 5.06 -6.11
CA TYR A 126 -6.98 4.56 -7.31
C TYR A 126 -8.01 3.49 -6.96
N SER A 127 -9.17 3.89 -6.40
CA SER A 127 -10.36 3.04 -6.36
C SER A 127 -11.00 2.93 -7.76
N LEU A 128 -11.99 2.06 -7.92
CA LEU A 128 -12.80 2.01 -9.16
C LEU A 128 -13.38 3.39 -9.48
N ASP A 129 -13.99 4.07 -8.51
CA ASP A 129 -14.55 5.41 -8.68
C ASP A 129 -13.51 6.45 -9.11
N ALA A 130 -12.28 6.38 -8.54
CA ALA A 130 -11.20 7.28 -8.90
C ALA A 130 -10.73 7.03 -10.35
N ILE A 131 -10.66 5.78 -10.78
CA ILE A 131 -10.31 5.41 -12.16
C ILE A 131 -11.40 5.89 -13.11
N LEU A 132 -12.68 5.62 -12.81
CA LEU A 132 -13.83 6.08 -13.61
C LEU A 132 -13.83 7.60 -13.73
N GLY A 133 -13.67 8.32 -12.60
CA GLY A 133 -13.60 9.78 -12.62
C GLY A 133 -12.40 10.35 -13.40
N GLN A 134 -11.29 9.63 -13.47
CA GLN A 134 -10.14 10.02 -14.27
C GLN A 134 -10.39 9.77 -15.77
N LEU A 135 -11.00 8.62 -16.10
CA LEU A 135 -11.41 8.31 -17.46
C LEU A 135 -12.46 9.29 -17.98
N ASP A 136 -13.45 9.62 -17.15
CA ASP A 136 -14.50 10.60 -17.48
C ASP A 136 -13.93 11.97 -17.83
N ARG A 137 -12.91 12.45 -17.13
CA ARG A 137 -12.26 13.74 -17.45
C ARG A 137 -11.67 13.76 -18.86
N VAL A 138 -11.18 12.62 -19.31
CA VAL A 138 -10.55 12.52 -20.65
C VAL A 138 -11.59 12.34 -21.74
N VAL A 139 -12.63 11.56 -21.48
CA VAL A 139 -13.72 11.27 -22.43
C VAL A 139 -14.67 12.44 -22.57
N ASN A 140 -15.00 13.13 -21.47
CA ASN A 140 -15.94 14.26 -21.43
C ASN A 140 -15.50 15.52 -22.17
N SER A 141 -14.26 15.59 -22.60
CA SER A 141 -13.91 16.63 -23.54
C SER A 141 -14.60 16.45 -24.90
N GLN A 142 -15.23 15.31 -25.19
CA GLN A 142 -15.80 15.00 -26.50
C GLN A 142 -17.07 14.11 -26.56
N ILE A 143 -17.49 13.38 -25.50
CA ILE A 143 -18.62 12.44 -25.57
C ILE A 143 -19.29 12.31 -24.19
N ASP A 144 -20.60 12.04 -24.14
CA ASP A 144 -21.40 11.76 -22.93
C ASP A 144 -20.71 10.75 -21.99
N SER A 145 -20.38 11.19 -20.78
CA SER A 145 -19.72 10.35 -19.78
C SER A 145 -20.71 9.38 -19.17
N THR A 146 -20.38 8.12 -19.23
CA THR A 146 -21.21 7.04 -18.67
C THR A 146 -20.55 6.36 -17.46
N GLY A 147 -19.44 6.88 -16.93
CA GLY A 147 -18.73 6.26 -15.80
C GLY A 147 -18.32 4.82 -16.13
N THR A 148 -17.72 4.58 -17.30
CA THR A 148 -17.40 3.24 -17.75
C THR A 148 -15.90 2.97 -17.85
N LEU A 149 -15.49 1.72 -17.69
CA LEU A 149 -14.12 1.26 -17.96
C LEU A 149 -13.85 1.04 -19.44
N LYS A 150 -14.80 1.36 -20.33
CA LYS A 150 -14.69 1.09 -21.76
C LYS A 150 -13.39 1.59 -22.40
N PRO A 151 -12.88 2.81 -22.13
CA PRO A 151 -11.63 3.26 -22.72
C PRO A 151 -10.44 2.39 -22.34
N LEU A 152 -10.38 1.93 -21.09
CA LEU A 152 -9.34 1.02 -20.63
C LEU A 152 -9.49 -0.37 -21.24
N ALA A 153 -10.71 -0.87 -21.30
CA ALA A 153 -11.06 -2.13 -21.93
C ALA A 153 -10.72 -2.13 -23.45
N ASP A 154 -11.00 -1.05 -24.15
CA ASP A 154 -10.64 -0.88 -25.56
C ASP A 154 -9.11 -0.86 -25.78
N CYS A 155 -8.35 -0.28 -24.86
CA CYS A 155 -6.87 -0.32 -24.87
C CYS A 155 -6.35 -1.75 -24.71
N LEU A 156 -6.96 -2.57 -23.86
CA LEU A 156 -6.63 -3.99 -23.72
C LEU A 156 -7.01 -4.77 -25.00
N LYS A 157 -8.21 -4.58 -25.51
CA LYS A 157 -8.70 -5.27 -26.72
C LYS A 157 -7.89 -4.94 -27.96
N SER A 158 -7.45 -3.70 -28.10
CA SER A 158 -6.60 -3.26 -29.24
C SER A 158 -5.13 -3.64 -29.11
N GLY A 159 -4.71 -4.14 -27.93
CA GLY A 159 -3.31 -4.49 -27.66
C GLY A 159 -2.41 -3.29 -27.40
N VAL A 160 -2.93 -2.09 -27.28
CA VAL A 160 -2.17 -0.90 -26.83
C VAL A 160 -1.64 -1.11 -25.42
N LEU A 161 -2.48 -1.67 -24.53
CA LEU A 161 -2.07 -2.30 -23.31
C LEU A 161 -2.07 -3.82 -23.51
N ARG A 162 -0.95 -4.45 -23.22
CA ARG A 162 -0.85 -5.92 -23.33
C ARG A 162 -1.53 -6.66 -22.18
N GLY A 163 -1.84 -5.96 -21.11
CA GLY A 163 -2.49 -6.51 -19.94
C GLY A 163 -2.41 -5.60 -18.73
N ALA A 164 -2.91 -6.09 -17.60
CA ALA A 164 -2.76 -5.47 -16.31
C ALA A 164 -2.34 -6.52 -15.27
N VAL A 165 -1.40 -6.17 -14.38
CA VAL A 165 -0.87 -7.10 -13.39
C VAL A 165 -0.92 -6.48 -11.99
N GLY A 166 -1.52 -7.22 -11.06
CA GLY A 166 -1.45 -6.91 -9.64
C GLY A 166 -0.12 -7.36 -9.05
N VAL A 167 0.84 -6.44 -8.83
CA VAL A 167 2.09 -6.76 -8.13
C VAL A 167 1.94 -6.39 -6.67
N VAL A 168 1.66 -7.37 -5.85
CA VAL A 168 1.25 -7.21 -4.45
C VAL A 168 2.14 -8.04 -3.51
N GLY A 169 1.77 -8.17 -2.26
CA GLY A 169 2.47 -9.00 -1.28
C GLY A 169 3.21 -8.21 -0.22
N CYS A 170 4.00 -8.93 0.57
CA CYS A 170 4.77 -8.39 1.68
C CYS A 170 6.23 -8.17 1.28
N ASN A 171 7.09 -7.91 2.27
CA ASN A 171 8.55 -8.05 2.12
C ASN A 171 9.01 -9.33 2.81
N ASN A 172 10.09 -9.92 2.33
CA ASN A 172 10.72 -11.09 2.94
C ASN A 172 12.10 -10.72 3.51
N ALA A 173 12.30 -10.98 4.80
CA ALA A 173 13.55 -10.68 5.49
C ALA A 173 14.76 -11.49 4.97
N LYS A 174 14.53 -12.57 4.23
CA LYS A 174 15.59 -13.39 3.63
C LYS A 174 16.09 -12.87 2.28
N GLY A 175 15.39 -11.89 1.69
CA GLY A 175 15.71 -11.29 0.40
C GLY A 175 16.30 -9.89 0.52
N VAL A 176 16.76 -9.34 -0.60
CA VAL A 176 17.11 -7.92 -0.69
C VAL A 176 15.79 -7.13 -0.74
N SER A 177 15.57 -6.31 0.27
CA SER A 177 14.33 -5.55 0.44
C SER A 177 13.88 -4.84 -0.85
N ASN A 178 12.62 -5.06 -1.24
CA ASN A 178 11.95 -4.50 -2.40
C ASN A 178 12.49 -4.90 -3.79
N LYS A 179 13.63 -5.60 -3.88
CA LYS A 179 14.30 -5.87 -5.17
C LYS A 179 13.40 -6.64 -6.13
N ALA A 180 12.74 -7.69 -5.67
CA ALA A 180 11.88 -8.52 -6.50
C ALA A 180 10.68 -7.72 -7.04
N HIS A 181 9.96 -6.99 -6.15
CA HIS A 181 8.86 -6.12 -6.54
C HIS A 181 9.26 -5.12 -7.63
N ILE A 182 10.34 -4.37 -7.40
CA ILE A 182 10.78 -3.32 -8.31
C ILE A 182 11.27 -3.86 -9.64
N THR A 183 11.95 -5.01 -9.64
CA THR A 183 12.42 -5.64 -10.87
C THR A 183 11.25 -6.06 -11.75
N ILE A 184 10.26 -6.73 -11.15
CA ILE A 184 9.07 -7.20 -11.85
C ILE A 184 8.24 -5.99 -12.35
N MET A 185 7.97 -5.01 -11.51
CA MET A 185 7.20 -3.81 -11.91
C MET A 185 7.85 -3.09 -13.09
N LYS A 186 9.17 -2.88 -13.05
CA LYS A 186 9.89 -2.21 -14.15
C LYS A 186 9.81 -3.01 -15.45
N GLU A 187 9.92 -4.33 -15.38
CA GLU A 187 9.85 -5.15 -16.57
C GLU A 187 8.42 -5.21 -17.15
N LEU A 188 7.39 -5.23 -16.30
CA LEU A 188 6.00 -5.19 -16.71
C LEU A 188 5.66 -3.88 -17.43
N ILE A 189 5.95 -2.72 -16.80
CA ILE A 189 5.62 -1.42 -17.40
C ILE A 189 6.37 -1.16 -18.70
N LYS A 190 7.61 -1.65 -18.82
CA LYS A 190 8.41 -1.57 -20.06
C LYS A 190 7.78 -2.36 -21.20
N ASN A 191 7.01 -3.38 -20.89
CA ASN A 191 6.32 -4.24 -21.86
C ASN A 191 4.84 -3.89 -22.06
N ASP A 192 4.44 -2.65 -21.82
CA ASP A 192 3.07 -2.13 -22.00
C ASP A 192 2.03 -2.81 -21.11
N ILE A 193 2.42 -3.25 -19.92
CA ILE A 193 1.54 -3.86 -18.93
C ILE A 193 1.32 -2.85 -17.80
N LEU A 194 0.06 -2.49 -17.55
CA LEU A 194 -0.32 -1.62 -16.44
C LEU A 194 -0.13 -2.38 -15.12
N VAL A 195 0.53 -1.75 -14.16
CA VAL A 195 0.71 -2.34 -12.83
C VAL A 195 -0.24 -1.70 -11.83
N VAL A 196 -0.94 -2.54 -11.07
CA VAL A 196 -1.68 -2.13 -9.88
C VAL A 196 -1.02 -2.74 -8.65
N THR A 197 -1.01 -2.03 -7.52
CA THR A 197 -0.26 -2.48 -6.34
C THR A 197 -0.93 -2.07 -5.04
N THR A 198 -0.67 -2.83 -3.99
CA THR A 198 -1.17 -2.60 -2.63
C THR A 198 -0.08 -2.90 -1.60
N GLY A 199 -0.28 -2.44 -0.37
CA GLY A 199 0.53 -2.83 0.78
C GLY A 199 2.03 -2.54 0.63
N CYS A 200 2.87 -3.52 0.96
CA CYS A 200 4.33 -3.36 0.90
C CYS A 200 4.85 -3.24 -0.54
N GLY A 201 4.20 -3.85 -1.53
CA GLY A 201 4.50 -3.64 -2.94
C GLY A 201 4.33 -2.18 -3.36
N ALA A 202 3.26 -1.52 -2.88
CA ALA A 202 3.03 -0.10 -3.11
C ALA A 202 4.10 0.77 -2.44
N SER A 203 4.46 0.49 -1.19
CA SER A 203 5.54 1.20 -0.51
C SER A 203 6.87 1.07 -1.24
N ALA A 204 7.17 -0.12 -1.78
CA ALA A 204 8.33 -0.34 -2.63
C ALA A 204 8.27 0.53 -3.89
N ALA A 205 7.15 0.52 -4.62
CA ALA A 205 6.96 1.32 -5.82
C ALA A 205 7.12 2.82 -5.55
N ALA A 206 6.59 3.32 -4.42
CA ALA A 206 6.72 4.72 -4.01
C ALA A 206 8.18 5.12 -3.78
N LYS A 207 8.95 4.31 -3.04
CA LYS A 207 10.38 4.56 -2.78
C LYS A 207 11.22 4.70 -4.05
N PHE A 208 10.87 3.95 -5.07
CA PHE A 208 11.60 3.95 -6.35
C PHE A 208 10.96 4.86 -7.41
N GLY A 209 10.02 5.70 -7.03
CA GLY A 209 9.39 6.70 -7.88
C GLY A 209 8.46 6.13 -8.97
N LEU A 210 8.08 4.85 -8.90
CA LEU A 210 7.25 4.22 -9.93
C LEU A 210 5.79 4.69 -9.90
N MET A 211 5.34 5.28 -8.80
CA MET A 211 4.00 5.85 -8.62
C MET A 211 3.97 7.36 -8.87
N THR A 212 4.88 7.86 -9.69
CA THR A 212 4.91 9.24 -10.14
C THR A 212 4.65 9.33 -11.64
N LYS A 213 4.25 10.51 -12.12
CA LYS A 213 4.04 10.75 -13.56
C LYS A 213 5.33 10.63 -14.36
N GLU A 214 6.47 10.97 -13.77
CA GLU A 214 7.80 10.85 -14.37
C GLU A 214 8.16 9.40 -14.71
N ALA A 215 7.61 8.44 -13.99
CA ALA A 215 7.83 7.01 -14.26
C ALA A 215 7.30 6.55 -15.64
N ARG A 216 6.44 7.33 -16.30
CA ARG A 216 6.00 7.09 -17.68
C ARG A 216 7.17 6.92 -18.65
N LYS A 217 8.32 7.55 -18.38
CA LYS A 217 9.55 7.41 -19.16
C LYS A 217 10.16 6.01 -19.13
N LEU A 218 9.77 5.19 -18.15
CA LEU A 218 10.21 3.80 -18.01
C LEU A 218 9.24 2.82 -18.67
N ALA A 219 8.06 3.29 -19.04
CA ALA A 219 7.01 2.48 -19.65
C ALA A 219 7.27 2.25 -21.15
N GLY A 220 6.70 1.16 -21.68
CA GLY A 220 6.61 0.96 -23.12
C GLY A 220 5.75 2.05 -23.78
N LYS A 221 5.81 2.13 -25.09
CA LYS A 221 5.16 3.20 -25.84
C LYS A 221 3.63 3.23 -25.65
N GLY A 222 3.01 2.04 -25.63
CA GLY A 222 1.56 1.92 -25.45
C GLY A 222 1.11 2.41 -24.07
N LEU A 223 1.71 1.86 -23.00
CA LEU A 223 1.40 2.25 -21.64
C LEU A 223 1.74 3.74 -21.37
N ALA A 224 2.87 4.22 -21.87
CA ALA A 224 3.25 5.63 -21.71
C ALA A 224 2.20 6.55 -22.31
N THR A 225 1.71 6.24 -23.54
CA THR A 225 0.66 7.01 -24.21
C THR A 225 -0.66 7.00 -23.41
N VAL A 226 -1.08 5.85 -22.92
CA VAL A 226 -2.30 5.74 -22.09
C VAL A 226 -2.14 6.55 -20.80
N CYS A 227 -1.02 6.37 -20.10
CA CYS A 227 -0.75 7.10 -18.87
C CYS A 227 -0.68 8.63 -19.07
N GLU A 228 -0.18 9.09 -20.20
CA GLU A 228 -0.15 10.50 -20.54
C GLU A 228 -1.56 11.04 -20.82
N LEU A 229 -2.32 10.31 -21.62
CA LEU A 229 -3.69 10.68 -21.99
C LEU A 229 -4.62 10.77 -20.78
N VAL A 230 -4.55 9.79 -19.88
CA VAL A 230 -5.41 9.69 -18.68
C VAL A 230 -4.81 10.41 -17.46
N ASP A 231 -3.59 10.92 -17.59
CA ASP A 231 -2.84 11.63 -16.54
C ASP A 231 -2.59 10.79 -15.27
N ILE A 232 -2.24 9.51 -15.46
CA ILE A 232 -1.92 8.56 -14.38
C ILE A 232 -0.46 8.11 -14.42
N PRO A 233 0.15 7.64 -13.31
CA PRO A 233 1.43 6.93 -13.34
C PRO A 233 1.25 5.51 -13.90
N PRO A 234 2.35 4.82 -14.33
CA PRO A 234 2.28 3.46 -14.84
C PRO A 234 2.07 2.38 -13.75
N VAL A 235 2.19 2.76 -12.49
CA VAL A 235 1.93 1.92 -11.31
C VAL A 235 0.90 2.62 -10.44
N LEU A 236 -0.25 1.98 -10.23
CA LEU A 236 -1.39 2.53 -9.50
C LEU A 236 -1.45 1.97 -8.08
N HIS A 237 -1.55 2.85 -7.09
CA HIS A 237 -1.71 2.48 -5.69
C HIS A 237 -3.20 2.34 -5.33
N LEU A 238 -3.63 1.15 -4.93
CA LEU A 238 -5.03 0.87 -4.59
C LEU A 238 -5.30 0.76 -3.09
N GLY A 239 -4.29 0.88 -2.26
CA GLY A 239 -4.45 0.89 -0.81
C GLY A 239 -3.62 -0.17 -0.07
N SER A 240 -4.15 -0.70 1.01
CA SER A 240 -3.52 -1.74 1.82
C SER A 240 -3.68 -3.14 1.21
N CYS A 241 -3.12 -4.17 1.85
CA CYS A 241 -3.25 -5.54 1.37
C CYS A 241 -4.71 -6.01 1.31
N VAL A 242 -5.60 -5.55 2.20
CA VAL A 242 -7.03 -5.89 2.16
C VAL A 242 -7.72 -5.26 0.94
N ASP A 243 -7.20 -4.17 0.42
CA ASP A 243 -7.69 -3.51 -0.79
C ASP A 243 -7.33 -4.26 -2.10
N CYS A 244 -6.70 -5.44 -2.02
CA CYS A 244 -6.65 -6.36 -3.16
C CYS A 244 -8.05 -6.74 -3.65
N SER A 245 -9.07 -6.67 -2.79
CA SER A 245 -10.48 -6.78 -3.19
C SER A 245 -10.90 -5.73 -4.23
N ARG A 246 -10.34 -4.52 -4.17
CA ARG A 246 -10.58 -3.46 -5.17
C ARG A 246 -9.95 -3.77 -6.52
N ILE A 247 -8.83 -4.49 -6.54
CA ILE A 247 -8.25 -4.99 -7.80
C ILE A 247 -9.23 -5.94 -8.45
N LEU A 248 -9.80 -6.86 -7.67
CA LEU A 248 -10.79 -7.82 -8.18
C LEU A 248 -12.08 -7.13 -8.64
N GLU A 249 -12.52 -6.08 -7.96
CA GLU A 249 -13.66 -5.25 -8.39
C GLU A 249 -13.40 -4.64 -9.77
N ILE A 250 -12.24 -4.00 -9.97
CA ILE A 250 -11.85 -3.40 -11.26
C ILE A 250 -11.75 -4.47 -12.35
N VAL A 251 -11.17 -5.62 -12.04
CA VAL A 251 -11.09 -6.76 -12.99
C VAL A 251 -12.47 -7.25 -13.38
N SER A 252 -13.37 -7.40 -12.39
CA SER A 252 -14.75 -7.85 -12.63
C SER A 252 -15.54 -6.86 -13.50
N GLU A 253 -15.42 -5.56 -13.24
CA GLU A 253 -16.07 -4.52 -14.06
C GLU A 253 -15.45 -4.44 -15.46
N THR A 254 -14.16 -4.69 -15.60
CA THR A 254 -13.50 -4.78 -16.91
C THR A 254 -14.02 -6.00 -17.71
N ALA A 255 -14.16 -7.15 -17.05
CA ALA A 255 -14.71 -8.37 -17.65
C ALA A 255 -16.14 -8.14 -18.18
N LYS A 256 -17.01 -7.56 -17.33
CA LYS A 256 -18.38 -7.18 -17.75
C LYS A 256 -18.38 -6.21 -18.92
N THR A 257 -17.49 -5.22 -18.91
CA THR A 257 -17.40 -4.23 -20.00
C THR A 257 -17.00 -4.85 -21.34
N LEU A 258 -16.18 -5.91 -21.29
CA LEU A 258 -15.71 -6.63 -22.46
C LEU A 258 -16.60 -7.81 -22.87
N ASP A 259 -17.60 -8.15 -22.06
CA ASP A 259 -18.42 -9.37 -22.20
C ASP A 259 -17.54 -10.64 -22.23
N MET A 260 -16.63 -10.75 -21.26
CA MET A 260 -15.66 -11.83 -21.13
C MET A 260 -15.67 -12.39 -19.71
N ASP A 261 -15.22 -13.62 -19.53
CA ASP A 261 -14.94 -14.16 -18.22
C ASP A 261 -13.61 -13.59 -17.66
N ILE A 262 -13.47 -13.54 -16.34
CA ILE A 262 -12.25 -13.03 -15.68
C ILE A 262 -11.02 -13.82 -16.13
N CYS A 263 -11.13 -15.14 -16.27
CA CYS A 263 -10.04 -16.01 -16.69
C CYS A 263 -9.56 -15.80 -18.14
N ASP A 264 -10.37 -15.12 -18.96
CA ASP A 264 -10.02 -14.82 -20.36
C ASP A 264 -9.40 -13.42 -20.52
N LEU A 265 -9.40 -12.62 -19.45
CA LEU A 265 -8.76 -11.31 -19.45
C LEU A 265 -7.23 -11.43 -19.41
N PRO A 266 -6.50 -10.52 -20.06
CA PRO A 266 -5.04 -10.45 -19.97
C PRO A 266 -4.59 -9.83 -18.63
N VAL A 267 -4.93 -10.50 -17.54
CA VAL A 267 -4.63 -10.06 -16.17
C VAL A 267 -3.94 -11.16 -15.38
N ALA A 268 -3.09 -10.78 -14.44
CA ALA A 268 -2.44 -11.71 -13.52
C ALA A 268 -2.19 -11.08 -12.14
N GLY A 269 -2.04 -11.93 -11.14
CA GLY A 269 -1.56 -11.57 -9.82
C GLY A 269 -0.11 -12.04 -9.61
N VAL A 270 0.72 -11.20 -9.03
CA VAL A 270 2.11 -11.53 -8.70
C VAL A 270 2.41 -11.13 -7.27
N ALA A 271 2.82 -12.08 -6.43
CA ALA A 271 3.34 -11.82 -5.10
C ALA A 271 4.81 -12.27 -5.03
N PRO A 272 5.76 -11.38 -5.42
CA PRO A 272 7.18 -11.72 -5.47
C PRO A 272 7.74 -12.11 -4.11
N GLU A 273 7.22 -11.48 -3.08
CA GLU A 273 7.54 -11.73 -1.67
C GLU A 273 6.26 -11.72 -0.85
N TRP A 274 6.15 -12.60 0.11
CA TRP A 274 5.04 -12.63 1.06
C TRP A 274 5.48 -13.31 2.36
N MET A 275 4.77 -13.08 3.47
CA MET A 275 5.15 -13.67 4.76
C MET A 275 4.04 -13.69 5.83
N SER A 276 2.79 -13.46 5.47
CA SER A 276 1.70 -13.47 6.47
C SER A 276 0.53 -14.33 6.03
N GLU A 277 -0.26 -14.81 6.98
CA GLU A 277 -1.49 -15.58 6.76
C GLU A 277 -2.46 -14.80 5.85
N LYS A 278 -2.50 -13.50 6.00
CA LYS A 278 -3.30 -12.62 5.15
C LYS A 278 -2.90 -12.74 3.68
N ALA A 279 -1.60 -12.81 3.38
CA ALA A 279 -1.12 -12.98 2.01
C ALA A 279 -1.57 -14.32 1.42
N VAL A 280 -1.57 -15.39 2.22
CA VAL A 280 -2.09 -16.71 1.80
C VAL A 280 -3.59 -16.60 1.51
N ALA A 281 -4.37 -16.02 2.42
CA ALA A 281 -5.81 -15.86 2.24
C ALA A 281 -6.13 -15.05 0.97
N ILE A 282 -5.42 -13.94 0.73
CA ILE A 282 -5.59 -13.12 -0.47
C ILE A 282 -5.22 -13.91 -1.72
N GLY A 283 -4.07 -14.59 -1.72
CA GLY A 283 -3.65 -15.43 -2.85
C GLY A 283 -4.66 -16.51 -3.19
N THR A 284 -5.25 -17.14 -2.17
CA THR A 284 -6.27 -18.17 -2.34
C THR A 284 -7.52 -17.65 -3.04
N TYR A 285 -8.06 -16.51 -2.62
CA TYR A 285 -9.25 -15.97 -3.28
C TYR A 285 -8.96 -15.45 -4.70
N VAL A 286 -7.77 -14.92 -4.95
CA VAL A 286 -7.38 -14.48 -6.30
C VAL A 286 -7.34 -15.66 -7.26
N VAL A 287 -6.72 -16.79 -6.85
CA VAL A 287 -6.73 -18.04 -7.63
C VAL A 287 -8.15 -18.58 -7.81
N ALA A 288 -8.97 -18.58 -6.75
CA ALA A 288 -10.35 -19.02 -6.80
C ALA A 288 -11.23 -18.15 -7.73
N SER A 289 -10.82 -16.91 -8.00
CA SER A 289 -11.49 -16.01 -8.96
C SER A 289 -11.06 -16.23 -10.42
N GLY A 290 -10.22 -17.25 -10.69
CA GLY A 290 -9.78 -17.59 -12.05
C GLY A 290 -8.62 -16.72 -12.56
N ILE A 291 -7.92 -16.00 -11.70
CA ILE A 291 -6.79 -15.15 -12.08
C ILE A 291 -5.47 -15.92 -11.92
N ASP A 292 -4.67 -15.97 -12.98
CA ASP A 292 -3.32 -16.53 -12.93
C ASP A 292 -2.48 -15.85 -11.86
N THR A 293 -1.91 -16.63 -10.95
CA THR A 293 -1.18 -16.11 -9.79
C THR A 293 0.24 -16.67 -9.72
N TYR A 294 1.22 -15.77 -9.69
CA TYR A 294 2.64 -16.10 -9.61
C TYR A 294 3.19 -15.75 -8.24
N LEU A 295 3.78 -16.73 -7.58
CA LEU A 295 4.35 -16.60 -6.24
C LEU A 295 5.86 -16.74 -6.29
N GLY A 296 6.59 -15.78 -5.75
CA GLY A 296 8.05 -15.84 -5.67
C GLY A 296 8.56 -16.78 -4.57
N ILE A 297 7.70 -17.13 -3.62
CA ILE A 297 7.97 -18.07 -2.54
C ILE A 297 6.79 -19.02 -2.42
N MET A 298 7.07 -20.33 -2.39
CA MET A 298 6.05 -21.36 -2.23
C MET A 298 5.39 -21.25 -0.84
N PRO A 299 4.05 -21.30 -0.73
CA PRO A 299 3.39 -21.46 0.56
C PRO A 299 3.83 -22.75 1.24
N PRO A 300 3.95 -22.75 2.58
CA PRO A 300 4.13 -24.00 3.31
C PRO A 300 2.81 -24.80 3.21
N VAL A 301 2.83 -25.89 2.49
CA VAL A 301 1.72 -26.86 2.37
C VAL A 301 2.07 -28.12 3.09
#